data_4b53031100459a23c6485252e3189e4d
#
_entry.id   4b53031100459a23c6485252e3189e4d
#
_cell.length_a   1.000
_cell.length_b   1.000
_cell.length_c   1.000
_cell.angle_alpha   90.00
_cell.angle_beta   90.00
_cell.angle_gamma   90.00
#
_symmetry.space_group_name_H-M   'P 1'
#
loop_
_entity.id
_entity.type
_entity.pdbx_description
1 polymer ?
#
loop_
_entity_poly.entity_id
_entity_poly.type
_entity_poly.pdbx_seq_one_letter_code
_entity_poly.pdbx_strand_id
1 'polypeptide(L)'
;MHPLIAGLKRKLIVSVQAYPGEPMRHPETMAQIARAAEIGGAAAIRCQGLSDISAIKGRVDVPVIGLWKEGHEGVYITPSLRHARACVMAGADIVALDATGRPRLDGRSFAETVAALREEETLVMADCGSFEDAQRAVDAGVDIVSTTLAGYTGERPKTDGPDLELLEQTVQAF
;
A
#
# COMPACT_ATOMS: atom_id res chain seq x y z
N MET A 1 -5.03 -18.52 2.11
CA MET A 1 -5.45 -17.09 2.00
C MET A 1 -5.96 -16.62 3.35
N HIS A 2 -5.42 -15.54 3.89
CA HIS A 2 -5.83 -14.97 5.17
C HIS A 2 -7.30 -14.50 5.10
N PRO A 3 -8.14 -14.69 6.16
CA PRO A 3 -9.56 -14.31 6.14
C PRO A 3 -9.82 -12.84 5.79
N LEU A 4 -8.98 -11.91 6.29
CA LEU A 4 -9.06 -10.50 5.96
C LEU A 4 -8.92 -10.27 4.45
N ILE A 5 -7.93 -10.89 3.82
CA ILE A 5 -7.70 -10.78 2.36
C ILE A 5 -8.87 -11.37 1.57
N ALA A 6 -9.39 -12.53 2.00
CA ALA A 6 -10.57 -13.13 1.38
C ALA A 6 -11.78 -12.19 1.42
N GLY A 7 -11.95 -11.45 2.52
CA GLY A 7 -13.02 -10.46 2.70
C GLY A 7 -12.91 -9.23 1.77
N LEU A 8 -11.74 -8.96 1.20
CA LEU A 8 -11.52 -7.84 0.27
C LEU A 8 -11.78 -8.21 -1.19
N LYS A 9 -11.93 -9.50 -1.51
CA LYS A 9 -12.10 -9.96 -2.90
C LYS A 9 -13.32 -9.33 -3.56
N ARG A 10 -13.13 -8.67 -4.71
CA ARG A 10 -14.17 -7.95 -5.48
C ARG A 10 -14.84 -6.83 -4.70
N LYS A 11 -14.12 -6.25 -3.74
CA LYS A 11 -14.59 -5.11 -2.95
C LYS A 11 -13.79 -3.85 -3.30
N LEU A 12 -14.35 -2.71 -2.93
CA LEU A 12 -13.70 -1.42 -3.11
C LEU A 12 -12.78 -1.12 -1.92
N ILE A 13 -11.53 -0.77 -2.23
CA ILE A 13 -10.57 -0.19 -1.28
C ILE A 13 -10.45 1.30 -1.64
N VAL A 14 -10.72 2.18 -0.69
CA VAL A 14 -10.63 3.63 -0.91
C VAL A 14 -9.31 4.16 -0.37
N SER A 15 -8.56 4.88 -1.22
CA SER A 15 -7.34 5.56 -0.81
C SER A 15 -7.65 6.96 -0.31
N VAL A 16 -7.28 7.24 0.95
CA VAL A 16 -7.49 8.53 1.61
C VAL A 16 -6.12 9.10 1.94
N GLN A 17 -5.66 10.04 1.11
CA GLN A 17 -4.34 10.66 1.23
C GLN A 17 -4.41 12.12 0.81
N ALA A 18 -3.65 12.97 1.50
CA ALA A 18 -3.39 14.35 1.12
C ALA A 18 -1.89 14.64 1.29
N TYR A 19 -1.35 15.56 0.49
CA TYR A 19 0.07 15.92 0.52
C TYR A 19 0.32 17.14 1.41
N PRO A 20 1.55 17.31 1.92
CA PRO A 20 1.94 18.52 2.64
C PRO A 20 1.61 19.78 1.82
N GLY A 21 0.94 20.76 2.46
CA GLY A 21 0.49 22.00 1.82
C GLY A 21 -0.93 21.95 1.25
N GLU A 22 -1.54 20.78 1.12
CA GLU A 22 -2.96 20.70 0.72
C GLU A 22 -3.89 21.07 1.88
N PRO A 23 -5.01 21.78 1.61
CA PRO A 23 -5.91 22.28 2.66
C PRO A 23 -6.50 21.19 3.56
N MET A 24 -6.67 19.98 3.02
CA MET A 24 -7.22 18.83 3.74
C MET A 24 -6.16 17.99 4.46
N ARG A 25 -4.88 18.37 4.41
CA ARG A 25 -3.79 17.62 5.05
C ARG A 25 -3.82 17.76 6.58
N HIS A 26 -4.74 17.04 7.19
CA HIS A 26 -4.84 16.92 8.64
C HIS A 26 -5.36 15.52 9.01
N PRO A 27 -4.78 14.83 10.02
CA PRO A 27 -5.18 13.47 10.37
C PRO A 27 -6.66 13.31 10.70
N GLU A 28 -7.25 14.26 11.40
CA GLU A 28 -8.70 14.24 11.71
C GLU A 28 -9.56 14.35 10.44
N THR A 29 -9.17 15.19 9.47
CA THR A 29 -9.86 15.30 8.19
C THR A 29 -9.78 13.99 7.41
N MET A 30 -8.59 13.37 7.38
CA MET A 30 -8.40 12.05 6.75
C MET A 30 -9.28 10.98 7.42
N ALA A 31 -9.38 10.99 8.74
CA ALA A 31 -10.24 10.06 9.47
C ALA A 31 -11.74 10.27 9.20
N GLN A 32 -12.20 11.52 9.04
CA GLN A 32 -13.57 11.84 8.65
C GLN A 32 -13.90 11.34 7.23
N ILE A 33 -12.97 11.56 6.28
CA ILE A 33 -13.11 11.06 4.89
C ILE A 33 -13.13 9.52 4.87
N ALA A 34 -12.24 8.88 5.63
CA ALA A 34 -12.20 7.44 5.76
C ALA A 34 -13.53 6.87 6.29
N ARG A 35 -14.11 7.49 7.32
CA ARG A 35 -15.42 7.10 7.85
C ARG A 35 -16.54 7.30 6.83
N ALA A 36 -16.53 8.39 6.07
CA ALA A 36 -17.48 8.62 4.99
C ALA A 36 -17.37 7.55 3.89
N ALA A 37 -16.13 7.16 3.51
CA ALA A 37 -15.88 6.10 2.54
C ALA A 37 -16.40 4.74 3.05
N GLU A 38 -16.18 4.41 4.32
CA GLU A 38 -16.70 3.20 4.95
C GLU A 38 -18.24 3.17 4.94
N ILE A 39 -18.91 4.26 5.30
CA ILE A 39 -20.37 4.38 5.21
C ILE A 39 -20.85 4.20 3.77
N GLY A 40 -20.06 4.67 2.79
CA GLY A 40 -20.29 4.47 1.36
C GLY A 40 -20.03 3.04 0.85
N GLY A 41 -19.55 2.12 1.70
CA GLY A 41 -19.36 0.71 1.38
C GLY A 41 -17.92 0.33 1.04
N ALA A 42 -16.92 1.16 1.36
CA ALA A 42 -15.52 0.75 1.27
C ALA A 42 -15.26 -0.45 2.20
N ALA A 43 -14.58 -1.47 1.68
CA ALA A 43 -14.23 -2.67 2.44
C ALA A 43 -12.86 -2.57 3.14
N ALA A 44 -12.04 -1.61 2.75
CA ALA A 44 -10.81 -1.22 3.43
C ALA A 44 -10.45 0.23 3.08
N ILE A 45 -9.62 0.84 3.92
CA ILE A 45 -9.08 2.18 3.70
C ILE A 45 -7.56 2.08 3.53
N ARG A 46 -7.03 2.67 2.45
CA ARG A 46 -5.59 2.83 2.24
C ARG A 46 -5.18 4.26 2.59
N CYS A 47 -4.18 4.44 3.43
CA CYS A 47 -3.75 5.76 3.89
C CYS A 47 -2.24 5.84 4.11
N GLN A 48 -1.71 7.06 4.19
CA GLN A 48 -0.28 7.31 4.36
C GLN A 48 0.02 8.13 5.61
N GLY A 49 1.16 7.81 6.27
CA GLY A 49 1.67 8.52 7.43
C GLY A 49 1.10 8.01 8.76
N LEU A 50 1.96 7.94 9.77
CA LEU A 50 1.65 7.29 11.04
C LEU A 50 0.47 7.94 11.77
N SER A 51 0.39 9.27 11.74
CA SER A 51 -0.70 10.01 12.38
C SER A 51 -2.05 9.73 11.72
N ASP A 52 -2.08 9.63 10.38
CA ASP A 52 -3.30 9.33 9.63
C ASP A 52 -3.74 7.88 9.87
N ILE A 53 -2.80 6.92 9.84
CA ILE A 53 -3.08 5.52 10.14
C ILE A 53 -3.74 5.40 11.52
N SER A 54 -3.14 6.01 12.54
CA SER A 54 -3.67 5.96 13.91
C SER A 54 -5.05 6.63 14.04
N ALA A 55 -5.24 7.82 13.45
CA ALA A 55 -6.51 8.53 13.49
C ALA A 55 -7.62 7.78 12.74
N ILE A 56 -7.32 7.23 11.56
CA ILE A 56 -8.26 6.43 10.77
C ILE A 56 -8.61 5.14 11.49
N LYS A 57 -7.62 4.40 12.02
CA LYS A 57 -7.84 3.14 12.76
C LYS A 57 -8.75 3.32 13.97
N GLY A 58 -8.69 4.47 14.63
CA GLY A 58 -9.59 4.81 15.73
C GLY A 58 -11.02 5.23 15.30
N ARG A 59 -11.28 5.35 13.98
CA ARG A 59 -12.53 5.89 13.46
C ARG A 59 -13.33 4.92 12.59
N VAL A 60 -12.68 3.93 11.96
CA VAL A 60 -13.31 2.96 11.06
C VAL A 60 -13.21 1.54 11.61
N ASP A 61 -14.17 0.69 11.24
CA ASP A 61 -14.20 -0.72 11.61
C ASP A 61 -13.61 -1.63 10.51
N VAL A 62 -13.48 -1.09 9.27
CA VAL A 62 -12.87 -1.81 8.15
C VAL A 62 -11.34 -1.83 8.26
N PRO A 63 -10.66 -2.82 7.65
CA PRO A 63 -9.19 -2.89 7.65
C PRO A 63 -8.50 -1.64 7.10
N VAL A 64 -7.37 -1.30 7.69
CA VAL A 64 -6.52 -0.17 7.28
C VAL A 64 -5.25 -0.68 6.62
N ILE A 65 -5.04 -0.27 5.37
CA ILE A 65 -3.80 -0.49 4.61
C ILE A 65 -2.93 0.75 4.79
N GLY A 66 -1.88 0.62 5.59
CA GLY A 66 -0.99 1.73 5.93
C GLY A 66 0.28 1.73 5.11
N LEU A 67 0.76 2.93 4.79
CA LEU A 67 2.09 3.17 4.24
C LEU A 67 2.68 4.44 4.86
N TRP A 68 3.99 4.58 4.75
CA TRP A 68 4.68 5.80 5.19
C TRP A 68 5.61 6.30 4.09
N LYS A 69 5.29 7.46 3.50
CA LYS A 69 6.15 8.10 2.51
C LYS A 69 7.25 8.91 3.21
N GLU A 70 8.49 8.64 2.86
CA GLU A 70 9.65 9.43 3.28
C GLU A 70 10.48 9.81 2.06
N GLY A 71 10.68 11.12 1.85
CA GLY A 71 11.30 11.64 0.64
C GLY A 71 10.36 11.64 -0.58
N HIS A 72 10.93 11.76 -1.76
CA HIS A 72 10.21 11.83 -3.04
C HIS A 72 11.02 11.25 -4.21
N GLU A 73 12.21 10.70 -3.94
CA GLU A 73 13.08 10.08 -4.93
C GLU A 73 13.33 8.60 -4.59
N GLY A 74 13.60 7.80 -5.60
CA GLY A 74 13.87 6.37 -5.43
C GLY A 74 12.68 5.62 -4.83
N VAL A 75 12.94 4.71 -3.91
CA VAL A 75 11.92 4.02 -3.11
C VAL A 75 11.54 4.93 -1.94
N TYR A 76 10.37 5.56 -2.01
CA TYR A 76 9.86 6.46 -0.97
C TYR A 76 8.58 5.97 -0.29
N ILE A 77 7.90 4.95 -0.84
CA ILE A 77 6.72 4.33 -0.19
C ILE A 77 7.21 3.22 0.74
N THR A 78 7.13 3.46 2.03
CA THR A 78 7.56 2.53 3.08
C THR A 78 8.97 1.98 2.79
N PRO A 79 9.99 2.87 2.73
CA PRO A 79 11.28 2.58 2.10
C PRO A 79 12.20 1.64 2.87
N SER A 80 11.82 1.20 4.07
CA SER A 80 12.60 0.25 4.87
C SER A 80 11.72 -0.60 5.78
N LEU A 81 12.27 -1.67 6.33
CA LEU A 81 11.61 -2.51 7.33
C LEU A 81 11.18 -1.70 8.57
N ARG A 82 11.99 -0.71 9.01
CA ARG A 82 11.63 0.19 10.10
C ARG A 82 10.34 0.96 9.83
N HIS A 83 10.16 1.46 8.60
CA HIS A 83 8.93 2.17 8.21
C HIS A 83 7.72 1.24 8.21
N ALA A 84 7.89 0.02 7.72
CA ALA A 84 6.81 -0.98 7.72
C ALA A 84 6.35 -1.30 9.15
N ARG A 85 7.28 -1.59 10.06
CA ARG A 85 6.98 -1.84 11.47
C ARG A 85 6.30 -0.65 12.15
N ALA A 86 6.73 0.58 11.82
CA ALA A 86 6.08 1.78 12.34
C ALA A 86 4.61 1.91 11.88
N CYS A 87 4.30 1.53 10.62
CA CYS A 87 2.92 1.48 10.14
C CYS A 87 2.08 0.45 10.93
N VAL A 88 2.63 -0.74 11.20
CA VAL A 88 1.97 -1.76 12.05
C VAL A 88 1.71 -1.21 13.46
N MET A 89 2.71 -0.59 14.08
CA MET A 89 2.58 0.00 15.41
C MET A 89 1.56 1.15 15.45
N ALA A 90 1.37 1.86 14.35
CA ALA A 90 0.34 2.89 14.22
C ALA A 90 -1.08 2.32 14.02
N GLY A 91 -1.22 1.01 13.81
CA GLY A 91 -2.50 0.30 13.72
C GLY A 91 -2.88 -0.17 12.31
N ALA A 92 -1.95 -0.20 11.35
CA ALA A 92 -2.22 -0.78 10.05
C ALA A 92 -2.43 -2.31 10.15
N ASP A 93 -3.50 -2.81 9.53
CA ASP A 93 -3.79 -4.24 9.42
C ASP A 93 -3.02 -4.88 8.25
N ILE A 94 -2.71 -4.09 7.24
CA ILE A 94 -1.91 -4.44 6.07
C ILE A 94 -0.91 -3.32 5.83
N VAL A 95 0.33 -3.65 5.47
CA VAL A 95 1.35 -2.64 5.13
C VAL A 95 1.60 -2.62 3.63
N ALA A 96 1.49 -1.44 3.00
CA ALA A 96 1.83 -1.27 1.60
C ALA A 96 3.31 -0.86 1.44
N LEU A 97 4.01 -1.56 0.55
CA LEU A 97 5.44 -1.41 0.26
C LEU A 97 5.67 -1.14 -1.23
N ASP A 98 6.59 -0.25 -1.55
CA ASP A 98 7.15 -0.17 -2.89
C ASP A 98 7.85 -1.50 -3.24
N ALA A 99 7.37 -2.18 -4.29
CA ALA A 99 7.85 -3.50 -4.73
C ALA A 99 8.78 -3.43 -5.96
N THR A 100 9.17 -2.22 -6.36
CA THR A 100 10.07 -2.05 -7.51
C THR A 100 11.48 -2.59 -7.22
N GLY A 101 12.24 -2.89 -8.28
CA GLY A 101 13.62 -3.32 -8.18
C GLY A 101 14.62 -2.26 -7.74
N ARG A 102 14.17 -1.04 -7.41
CA ARG A 102 15.03 0.07 -6.99
C ARG A 102 15.63 -0.17 -5.60
N PRO A 103 16.84 0.35 -5.32
CA PRO A 103 17.47 0.20 -4.01
C PRO A 103 16.62 0.78 -2.87
N ARG A 104 16.46 0.02 -1.79
CA ARG A 104 15.74 0.43 -0.60
C ARG A 104 16.68 1.16 0.38
N LEU A 105 16.10 2.03 1.22
CA LEU A 105 16.84 2.91 2.13
C LEU A 105 17.74 2.16 3.13
N ASP A 106 17.33 0.97 3.56
CA ASP A 106 18.07 0.14 4.53
C ASP A 106 18.97 -0.92 3.88
N GLY A 107 19.09 -0.90 2.55
CA GLY A 107 19.92 -1.85 1.78
C GLY A 107 19.35 -3.26 1.66
N ARG A 108 18.18 -3.54 2.25
CA ARG A 108 17.47 -4.83 2.10
C ARG A 108 16.83 -4.93 0.73
N SER A 109 16.75 -6.14 0.21
CA SER A 109 15.87 -6.43 -0.92
C SER A 109 14.39 -6.37 -0.50
N PHE A 110 13.51 -6.27 -1.48
CA PHE A 110 12.06 -6.37 -1.23
C PHE A 110 11.70 -7.72 -0.58
N ALA A 111 12.24 -8.83 -1.10
CA ALA A 111 11.98 -10.16 -0.59
C ALA A 111 12.43 -10.34 0.88
N GLU A 112 13.60 -9.83 1.27
CA GLU A 112 14.06 -9.85 2.67
C GLU A 112 13.16 -9.03 3.59
N THR A 113 12.62 -7.91 3.09
CA THR A 113 11.67 -7.08 3.86
C THR A 113 10.35 -7.83 4.06
N VAL A 114 9.82 -8.45 3.00
CA VAL A 114 8.59 -9.26 3.07
C VAL A 114 8.78 -10.45 4.00
N ALA A 115 9.90 -11.17 3.88
CA ALA A 115 10.19 -12.32 4.74
C ALA A 115 10.17 -11.94 6.24
N ALA A 116 10.83 -10.82 6.61
CA ALA A 116 10.84 -10.34 7.99
C ALA A 116 9.42 -9.97 8.49
N LEU A 117 8.60 -9.33 7.65
CA LEU A 117 7.22 -8.97 8.00
C LEU A 117 6.32 -10.20 8.15
N ARG A 118 6.53 -11.23 7.34
CA ARG A 118 5.79 -12.50 7.43
C ARG A 118 6.11 -13.28 8.71
N GLU A 119 7.37 -13.25 9.17
CA GLU A 119 7.74 -13.80 10.48
C GLU A 119 7.00 -13.11 11.63
N GLU A 120 6.61 -11.85 11.43
CA GLU A 120 5.82 -11.04 12.36
C GLU A 120 4.31 -11.12 12.09
N GLU A 121 3.85 -12.07 11.25
CA GLU A 121 2.45 -12.26 10.84
C GLU A 121 1.80 -11.01 10.22
N THR A 122 2.60 -10.10 9.68
CA THR A 122 2.14 -8.87 9.02
C THR A 122 1.72 -9.14 7.57
N LEU A 123 0.51 -8.72 7.21
CA LEU A 123 0.02 -8.78 5.83
C LEU A 123 0.65 -7.68 4.98
N VAL A 124 1.02 -8.01 3.75
CA VAL A 124 1.77 -7.12 2.85
C VAL A 124 1.02 -6.89 1.54
N MET A 125 0.87 -5.61 1.17
CA MET A 125 0.46 -5.16 -0.16
C MET A 125 1.69 -4.65 -0.92
N ALA A 126 1.90 -5.14 -2.13
CA ALA A 126 2.98 -4.71 -3.02
C ALA A 126 2.50 -3.62 -3.97
N ASP A 127 3.12 -2.45 -3.93
CA ASP A 127 2.92 -1.38 -4.91
C ASP A 127 3.90 -1.59 -6.08
N CYS A 128 3.39 -2.04 -7.23
CA CYS A 128 4.16 -2.43 -8.41
C CYS A 128 4.07 -1.38 -9.53
N GLY A 129 5.17 -1.19 -10.26
CA GLY A 129 5.25 -0.31 -11.44
C GLY A 129 5.29 -1.09 -12.76
N SER A 130 5.60 -2.39 -12.72
CA SER A 130 5.73 -3.25 -13.89
C SER A 130 5.23 -4.67 -13.60
N PHE A 131 5.14 -5.50 -14.64
CA PHE A 131 4.82 -6.92 -14.50
C PHE A 131 5.92 -7.69 -13.77
N GLU A 132 7.17 -7.33 -14.01
CA GLU A 132 8.34 -7.90 -13.32
C GLU A 132 8.31 -7.60 -11.81
N ASP A 133 7.84 -6.42 -11.41
CA ASP A 133 7.61 -6.09 -10.01
C ASP A 133 6.52 -6.99 -9.40
N ALA A 134 5.41 -7.17 -10.13
CA ALA A 134 4.31 -8.03 -9.68
C ALA A 134 4.77 -9.49 -9.52
N GLN A 135 5.55 -10.01 -10.47
CA GLN A 135 6.12 -11.35 -10.37
C GLN A 135 7.03 -11.49 -9.15
N ARG A 136 7.96 -10.53 -8.95
CA ARG A 136 8.83 -10.54 -7.75
C ARG A 136 8.04 -10.46 -6.45
N ALA A 137 6.95 -9.70 -6.43
CA ALA A 137 6.08 -9.58 -5.27
C ALA A 137 5.38 -10.91 -4.95
N VAL A 138 4.84 -11.59 -5.95
CA VAL A 138 4.22 -12.92 -5.81
C VAL A 138 5.25 -13.94 -5.32
N ASP A 139 6.45 -13.96 -5.91
CA ASP A 139 7.53 -14.88 -5.52
C ASP A 139 7.99 -14.62 -4.07
N ALA A 140 7.96 -13.37 -3.61
CA ALA A 140 8.24 -13.02 -2.22
C ALA A 140 7.10 -13.40 -1.25
N GLY A 141 5.92 -13.74 -1.77
CA GLY A 141 4.77 -14.21 -1.00
C GLY A 141 3.95 -13.09 -0.35
N VAL A 142 3.75 -11.97 -1.04
CA VAL A 142 2.83 -10.90 -0.59
C VAL A 142 1.38 -11.35 -0.64
N ASP A 143 0.51 -10.63 0.07
CA ASP A 143 -0.90 -10.96 0.18
C ASP A 143 -1.75 -10.24 -0.89
N ILE A 144 -1.31 -9.05 -1.32
CA ILE A 144 -1.97 -8.23 -2.34
C ILE A 144 -0.92 -7.67 -3.30
N VAL A 145 -1.20 -7.74 -4.60
CA VAL A 145 -0.44 -7.04 -5.65
C VAL A 145 -1.30 -5.87 -6.16
N SER A 146 -0.68 -4.71 -6.34
CA SER A 146 -1.33 -3.53 -6.90
C SER A 146 -0.45 -2.86 -7.97
N THR A 147 -1.07 -2.15 -8.90
CA THR A 147 -0.40 -1.46 -10.01
C THR A 147 -0.24 0.05 -9.76
N THR A 148 -0.18 0.45 -8.49
CA THR A 148 -0.19 1.86 -8.07
C THR A 148 1.03 2.68 -8.51
N LEU A 149 2.14 2.03 -8.85
CA LEU A 149 3.36 2.69 -9.33
C LEU A 149 3.52 2.65 -10.86
N ALA A 150 2.57 2.09 -11.61
CA ALA A 150 2.60 2.09 -13.07
C ALA A 150 2.64 3.52 -13.62
N GLY A 151 3.64 3.80 -14.49
CA GLY A 151 3.86 5.12 -15.05
C GLY A 151 4.58 6.13 -14.14
N TYR A 152 5.01 5.72 -12.93
CA TYR A 152 5.73 6.60 -12.00
C TYR A 152 7.19 6.20 -11.79
N THR A 153 7.63 5.04 -12.26
CA THR A 153 8.97 4.50 -12.02
C THR A 153 9.86 4.48 -13.28
N GLY A 154 9.34 4.92 -14.42
CA GLY A 154 10.06 4.98 -15.69
C GLY A 154 10.05 3.69 -16.52
N GLU A 155 9.60 2.56 -15.95
CA GLU A 155 9.55 1.27 -16.65
C GLU A 155 8.37 1.17 -17.61
N ARG A 156 7.28 1.88 -17.33
CA ARG A 156 6.09 1.96 -18.18
C ARG A 156 5.69 3.41 -18.43
N PRO A 157 5.09 3.73 -19.59
CA PRO A 157 4.59 5.07 -19.86
C PRO A 157 3.46 5.42 -18.90
N LYS A 158 3.40 6.70 -18.50
CA LYS A 158 2.26 7.21 -17.73
C LYS A 158 1.03 7.30 -18.62
N THR A 159 -0.04 6.61 -18.23
CA THR A 159 -1.33 6.62 -18.92
C THR A 159 -2.25 7.72 -18.38
N ASP A 160 -3.28 8.08 -19.15
CA ASP A 160 -4.39 8.89 -18.65
C ASP A 160 -5.37 7.97 -17.92
N GLY A 161 -5.20 7.86 -16.59
CA GLY A 161 -5.89 6.91 -15.73
C GLY A 161 -5.04 5.66 -15.41
N PRO A 162 -5.67 4.56 -14.95
CA PRO A 162 -4.95 3.34 -14.58
C PRO A 162 -4.36 2.63 -15.81
N ASP A 163 -3.23 1.96 -15.61
CA ASP A 163 -2.64 1.07 -16.63
C ASP A 163 -3.43 -0.24 -16.69
N LEU A 164 -4.46 -0.26 -17.56
CA LEU A 164 -5.35 -1.41 -17.72
C LEU A 164 -4.65 -2.61 -18.34
N GLU A 165 -3.64 -2.38 -19.20
CA GLU A 165 -2.85 -3.46 -19.79
C GLU A 165 -2.05 -4.21 -18.72
N LEU A 166 -1.34 -3.48 -17.85
CA LEU A 166 -0.60 -4.08 -16.75
C LEU A 166 -1.55 -4.80 -15.78
N LEU A 167 -2.70 -4.20 -15.48
CA LEU A 167 -3.71 -4.81 -14.62
C LEU A 167 -4.20 -6.14 -15.20
N GLU A 168 -4.53 -6.17 -16.50
CA GLU A 168 -4.99 -7.39 -17.19
C GLU A 168 -3.91 -8.47 -17.18
N GLN A 169 -2.66 -8.13 -17.53
CA GLN A 169 -1.53 -9.06 -17.50
C GLN A 169 -1.34 -9.67 -16.10
N THR A 170 -1.40 -8.83 -15.06
CA THR A 170 -1.24 -9.27 -13.67
C THR A 170 -2.36 -10.22 -13.22
N VAL A 171 -3.62 -9.89 -13.55
CA VAL A 171 -4.79 -10.72 -13.20
C VAL A 171 -4.82 -12.05 -13.96
N GLN A 172 -4.29 -12.11 -15.18
CA GLN A 172 -4.20 -13.35 -15.95
C GLN A 172 -3.09 -14.29 -15.46
N ALA A 173 -2.02 -13.73 -14.87
CA ALA A 173 -0.86 -14.49 -14.42
C ALA A 173 -1.00 -15.03 -12.99
N PHE A 174 -1.73 -14.36 -12.12
CA PHE A 174 -1.83 -14.62 -10.67
C PHE A 174 -3.28 -14.63 -10.20
#